data_227a44ec64156dfecba9acde94eb9ec3
#
_entry.id   227a44ec64156dfecba9acde94eb9ec3
#
_cell.length_a   1.000
_cell.length_b   1.000
_cell.length_c   1.000
_cell.angle_alpha   90.00
_cell.angle_beta   90.00
_cell.angle_gamma   90.00
#
_symmetry.space_group_name_H-M   'P 1'
#
loop_
_entity.id
_entity.type
_entity.pdbx_description
1 polymer ?
#
loop_
_entity_poly.entity_id
_entity_poly.type
_entity_poly.pdbx_seq_one_letter_code
_entity_poly.pdbx_strand_id
1 'polypeptide(L)'
;MPRTFKARPTTDFAKENLFNVLSNYIDFEEGIVALDLFAGTGSISIELVSRGCDRVISVEKDGAHHAFISKIIKEVQTDKCLPIRGDVFKFINGSLERFDFIFADPPYELKELETIPDLIFKNNLLKEDGLFVLEHGKKNNFEDHPHFIERRVYGSVNFSFFR
;
A
#
# COMPACT_ATOMS: atom_id res chain seq x y z
N MET A 1 5.59 -6.78 17.00
CA MET A 1 4.18 -6.68 16.53
C MET A 1 3.25 -7.42 17.48
N PRO A 2 2.11 -6.86 17.82
CA PRO A 2 1.16 -7.54 18.72
C PRO A 2 0.65 -8.86 18.14
N ARG A 3 0.61 -9.90 18.97
CA ARG A 3 0.15 -11.23 18.54
C ARG A 3 -1.36 -11.32 18.33
N THR A 4 -2.10 -10.33 18.83
CA THR A 4 -3.55 -10.27 18.68
C THR A 4 -3.99 -9.91 17.27
N PHE A 5 -3.09 -9.39 16.46
CA PHE A 5 -3.42 -9.00 15.08
C PHE A 5 -3.38 -10.24 14.19
N LYS A 6 -4.45 -10.41 13.41
CA LYS A 6 -4.59 -11.53 12.49
C LYS A 6 -3.92 -11.27 11.15
N ALA A 7 -3.66 -9.99 10.80
CA ALA A 7 -3.04 -9.65 9.54
C ALA A 7 -1.58 -10.14 9.52
N ARG A 8 -1.20 -10.75 8.41
CA ARG A 8 0.20 -11.14 8.19
C ARG A 8 0.98 -9.90 7.77
N PRO A 9 2.02 -9.51 8.51
CA PRO A 9 2.82 -8.36 8.11
C PRO A 9 3.68 -8.70 6.90
N THR A 10 3.98 -7.69 6.08
CA THR A 10 5.04 -7.77 5.09
C THR A 10 6.34 -8.01 5.86
N THR A 11 7.13 -8.99 5.46
CA THR A 11 8.39 -9.30 6.16
C THR A 11 9.36 -8.14 6.02
N ASP A 12 10.25 -7.96 7.00
CA ASP A 12 11.27 -6.91 6.94
C ASP A 12 12.16 -7.06 5.71
N PHE A 13 12.52 -8.29 5.36
CA PHE A 13 13.30 -8.59 4.16
C PHE A 13 12.59 -8.11 2.89
N ALA A 14 11.31 -8.49 2.73
CA ALA A 14 10.53 -8.10 1.56
C ALA A 14 10.33 -6.58 1.50
N LYS A 15 10.06 -5.96 2.64
CA LYS A 15 9.88 -4.51 2.73
C LYS A 15 11.15 -3.76 2.32
N GLU A 16 12.31 -4.17 2.83
CA GLU A 16 13.59 -3.54 2.49
C GLU A 16 13.84 -3.64 0.99
N ASN A 17 13.65 -4.83 0.41
CA ASN A 17 13.84 -5.04 -1.01
C ASN A 17 12.85 -4.24 -1.84
N LEU A 18 11.59 -4.16 -1.40
CA LEU A 18 10.58 -3.34 -2.07
C LEU A 18 11.03 -1.89 -2.17
N PHE A 19 11.46 -1.28 -1.06
CA PHE A 19 11.85 0.12 -1.07
C PHE A 19 13.14 0.36 -1.87
N ASN A 20 14.04 -0.61 -1.93
CA ASN A 20 15.20 -0.52 -2.82
C ASN A 20 14.77 -0.46 -4.29
N VAL A 21 13.78 -1.24 -4.68
CA VAL A 21 13.24 -1.18 -6.05
C VAL A 21 12.48 0.12 -6.29
N LEU A 22 11.67 0.55 -5.31
CA LEU A 22 10.88 1.77 -5.43
C LEU A 22 11.74 3.00 -5.67
N SER A 23 12.95 3.04 -5.11
CA SER A 23 13.85 4.17 -5.31
C SER A 23 14.25 4.37 -6.77
N ASN A 24 14.08 3.36 -7.63
CA ASN A 24 14.30 3.47 -9.07
C ASN A 24 13.12 4.12 -9.81
N TYR A 25 11.95 4.20 -9.16
CA TYR A 25 10.72 4.73 -9.75
C TYR A 25 10.32 6.07 -9.16
N ILE A 26 10.60 6.28 -7.87
CA ILE A 26 10.02 7.39 -7.10
C ILE A 26 11.13 8.08 -6.30
N ASP A 27 11.16 9.41 -6.38
CA ASP A 27 11.89 10.22 -5.42
C ASP A 27 10.90 10.65 -4.34
N PHE A 28 10.98 10.02 -3.16
CA PHE A 28 10.00 10.23 -2.08
C PHE A 28 10.04 11.66 -1.50
N GLU A 29 11.12 12.40 -1.73
CA GLU A 29 11.27 13.77 -1.21
C GLU A 29 10.69 14.83 -2.16
N GLU A 30 10.14 14.43 -3.31
CA GLU A 30 9.62 15.34 -4.33
C GLU A 30 8.10 15.55 -4.23
N GLY A 31 7.58 15.74 -3.01
CA GLY A 31 6.17 16.05 -2.81
C GLY A 31 5.21 14.89 -3.05
N ILE A 32 5.64 13.67 -2.73
CA ILE A 32 4.88 12.45 -3.00
C ILE A 32 3.68 12.34 -2.05
N VAL A 33 2.51 12.10 -2.63
CA VAL A 33 1.29 11.73 -1.90
C VAL A 33 1.04 10.24 -2.12
N ALA A 34 1.00 9.47 -1.04
CA ALA A 34 0.92 8.02 -1.09
C ALA A 34 -0.32 7.49 -0.40
N LEU A 35 -0.78 6.32 -0.86
CA LEU A 35 -1.94 5.62 -0.30
C LEU A 35 -1.52 4.20 0.06
N ASP A 36 -1.79 3.80 1.31
CA ASP A 36 -1.49 2.47 1.83
C ASP A 36 -2.82 1.76 2.12
N LEU A 37 -3.21 0.88 1.21
CA LEU A 37 -4.47 0.13 1.29
C LEU A 37 -4.24 -1.20 2.01
N PHE A 38 -5.19 -1.59 2.88
CA PHE A 38 -5.02 -2.73 3.78
C PHE A 38 -3.79 -2.51 4.66
N ALA A 39 -3.71 -1.36 5.30
CA ALA A 39 -2.49 -0.89 5.94
C ALA A 39 -2.01 -1.75 7.12
N GLY A 40 -2.88 -2.57 7.71
CA GLY A 40 -2.50 -3.45 8.82
C GLY A 40 -1.94 -2.67 9.99
N THR A 41 -0.70 -2.95 10.35
CA THR A 41 -0.01 -2.26 11.44
C THR A 41 0.63 -0.93 11.03
N GLY A 42 0.52 -0.56 9.74
CA GLY A 42 1.03 0.71 9.25
C GLY A 42 2.52 0.73 8.95
N SER A 43 3.16 -0.42 8.88
CA SER A 43 4.61 -0.54 8.64
C SER A 43 5.03 0.16 7.35
N ILE A 44 4.29 -0.03 6.27
CA ILE A 44 4.56 0.62 4.98
C ILE A 44 4.32 2.13 5.07
N SER A 45 3.20 2.54 5.71
CA SER A 45 2.89 3.96 5.88
C SER A 45 4.00 4.71 6.62
N ILE A 46 4.49 4.14 7.71
CA ILE A 46 5.53 4.76 8.52
C ILE A 46 6.85 4.82 7.73
N GLU A 47 7.17 3.77 6.96
CA GLU A 47 8.36 3.79 6.12
C GLU A 47 8.27 4.89 5.06
N LEU A 48 7.10 5.07 4.44
CA LEU A 48 6.87 6.14 3.46
C LEU A 48 7.08 7.52 4.07
N VAL A 49 6.55 7.75 5.26
CA VAL A 49 6.75 9.02 5.99
C VAL A 49 8.23 9.21 6.28
N SER A 50 8.91 8.18 6.76
CA SER A 50 10.33 8.21 7.09
C SER A 50 11.21 8.56 5.87
N ARG A 51 10.79 8.16 4.68
CA ARG A 51 11.53 8.44 3.44
C ARG A 51 11.23 9.79 2.82
N GLY A 52 10.30 10.54 3.40
CA GLY A 52 10.06 11.92 3.01
C GLY A 52 8.75 12.22 2.29
N CYS A 53 7.83 11.24 2.20
CA CYS A 53 6.53 11.51 1.59
C CYS A 53 5.86 12.71 2.22
N ASP A 54 5.26 13.53 1.39
CA ASP A 54 4.59 14.74 1.83
C ASP A 54 3.30 14.43 2.58
N ARG A 55 2.60 13.37 2.15
CA ARG A 55 1.36 12.94 2.76
C ARG A 55 1.14 11.45 2.50
N VAL A 56 0.71 10.72 3.52
CA VAL A 56 0.37 9.29 3.42
C VAL A 56 -1.02 9.09 4.01
N ILE A 57 -1.91 8.45 3.25
CA ILE A 57 -3.22 8.01 3.74
C ILE A 57 -3.16 6.49 3.94
N SER A 58 -3.50 6.05 5.16
CA SER A 58 -3.57 4.63 5.51
C SER A 58 -5.01 4.21 5.63
N VAL A 59 -5.47 3.24 4.86
CA VAL A 59 -6.84 2.74 4.94
C VAL A 59 -6.83 1.35 5.56
N GLU A 60 -7.51 1.20 6.70
CA GLU A 60 -7.56 -0.04 7.44
C GLU A 60 -8.96 -0.23 8.05
N LYS A 61 -9.55 -1.40 7.78
CA LYS A 61 -10.90 -1.72 8.24
C LYS A 61 -10.93 -2.16 9.71
N ASP A 62 -9.91 -2.90 10.14
CA ASP A 62 -9.85 -3.48 11.48
C ASP A 62 -9.60 -2.38 12.52
N GLY A 63 -10.48 -2.30 13.53
CA GLY A 63 -10.39 -1.25 14.54
C GLY A 63 -9.12 -1.33 15.39
N ALA A 64 -8.64 -2.54 15.70
CA ALA A 64 -7.42 -2.70 16.48
C ALA A 64 -6.19 -2.27 15.68
N HIS A 65 -6.13 -2.61 14.40
CA HIS A 65 -5.04 -2.17 13.52
C HIS A 65 -5.06 -0.65 13.35
N HIS A 66 -6.23 -0.07 13.12
CA HIS A 66 -6.37 1.37 13.00
C HIS A 66 -5.91 2.10 14.27
N ALA A 67 -6.30 1.59 15.45
CA ALA A 67 -5.88 2.16 16.71
C ALA A 67 -4.36 2.07 16.90
N PHE A 68 -3.75 0.95 16.47
CA PHE A 68 -2.30 0.78 16.53
C PHE A 68 -1.59 1.79 15.64
N ILE A 69 -2.06 1.99 14.41
CA ILE A 69 -1.50 2.99 13.49
C ILE A 69 -1.58 4.38 14.11
N SER A 70 -2.74 4.74 14.66
CA SER A 70 -2.94 6.04 15.30
C SER A 70 -1.99 6.27 16.47
N LYS A 71 -1.73 5.21 17.24
CA LYS A 71 -0.77 5.26 18.35
C LYS A 71 0.66 5.52 17.85
N ILE A 72 1.08 4.81 16.80
CA ILE A 72 2.42 4.97 16.23
C ILE A 72 2.60 6.38 15.66
N ILE A 73 1.60 6.90 14.97
CA ILE A 73 1.65 8.27 14.42
C ILE A 73 1.87 9.29 15.54
N LYS A 74 1.21 9.13 16.68
CA LYS A 74 1.43 10.00 17.84
C LYS A 74 2.83 9.86 18.41
N GLU A 75 3.32 8.64 18.52
CA GLU A 75 4.66 8.37 19.08
C GLU A 75 5.77 8.97 18.22
N VAL A 76 5.65 8.91 16.90
CA VAL A 76 6.64 9.50 15.98
C VAL A 76 6.38 10.98 15.72
N GLN A 77 5.30 11.53 16.27
CA GLN A 77 4.96 12.95 16.19
C GLN A 77 4.92 13.48 14.75
N THR A 78 4.28 12.74 13.85
CA THR A 78 4.15 13.17 12.46
C THR A 78 2.72 13.65 12.17
N ASP A 79 2.63 14.68 11.33
CA ASP A 79 1.37 15.13 10.74
C ASP A 79 1.23 14.68 9.27
N LYS A 80 2.16 13.86 8.79
CA LYS A 80 2.20 13.44 7.38
C LYS A 80 1.37 12.19 7.10
N CYS A 81 0.85 11.51 8.10
CA CYS A 81 0.09 10.28 7.92
C CYS A 81 -1.32 10.44 8.49
N LEU A 82 -2.33 10.15 7.66
CA LEU A 82 -3.73 10.19 8.05
C LEU A 82 -4.31 8.76 8.02
N PRO A 83 -4.59 8.15 9.19
CA PRO A 83 -5.22 6.84 9.22
C PRO A 83 -6.74 6.96 9.06
N ILE A 84 -7.30 6.20 8.13
CA ILE A 84 -8.74 6.14 7.89
C ILE A 84 -9.21 4.73 8.24
N ARG A 85 -10.18 4.62 9.14
CA ARG A 85 -10.84 3.36 9.43
C ARG A 85 -11.97 3.15 8.45
N GLY A 86 -11.84 2.14 7.58
CA GLY A 86 -12.87 1.90 6.59
C GLY A 86 -12.54 0.77 5.64
N ASP A 87 -13.51 0.48 4.80
CA ASP A 87 -13.40 -0.54 3.76
C ASP A 87 -12.62 0.01 2.56
N VAL A 88 -11.61 -0.75 2.13
CA VAL A 88 -10.74 -0.35 1.03
C VAL A 88 -11.53 -0.13 -0.28
N PHE A 89 -12.47 -1.02 -0.58
CA PHE A 89 -13.23 -0.93 -1.84
C PHE A 89 -14.15 0.29 -1.86
N LYS A 90 -14.73 0.63 -0.71
CA LYS A 90 -15.52 1.87 -0.59
C LYS A 90 -14.64 3.09 -0.74
N PHE A 91 -13.44 3.05 -0.16
CA PHE A 91 -12.49 4.16 -0.30
C PHE A 91 -12.11 4.37 -1.77
N ILE A 92 -11.74 3.29 -2.46
CA ILE A 92 -11.34 3.35 -3.88
C ILE A 92 -12.47 3.96 -4.73
N ASN A 93 -13.71 3.50 -4.52
CA ASN A 93 -14.84 3.94 -5.32
C ASN A 93 -15.30 5.37 -5.00
N GLY A 94 -14.94 5.89 -3.83
CA GLY A 94 -15.38 7.20 -3.37
C GLY A 94 -14.31 8.29 -3.33
N SER A 95 -13.05 7.96 -3.62
CA SER A 95 -11.95 8.92 -3.50
C SER A 95 -11.98 9.96 -4.61
N LEU A 96 -11.90 11.22 -4.22
CA LEU A 96 -11.70 12.33 -5.14
C LEU A 96 -10.22 12.72 -5.25
N GLU A 97 -9.39 12.19 -4.37
CA GLU A 97 -7.95 12.44 -4.37
C GLU A 97 -7.23 11.42 -5.23
N ARG A 98 -6.16 11.85 -5.88
CA ARG A 98 -5.29 10.99 -6.68
C ARG A 98 -3.91 10.92 -6.02
N PHE A 99 -3.17 9.85 -6.31
CA PHE A 99 -1.94 9.53 -5.59
C PHE A 99 -0.78 9.30 -6.54
N ASP A 100 0.42 9.67 -6.10
CA ASP A 100 1.66 9.39 -6.81
C ASP A 100 2.10 7.94 -6.62
N PHE A 101 1.80 7.37 -5.47
CA PHE A 101 2.13 5.99 -5.14
C PHE A 101 0.98 5.35 -4.38
N ILE A 102 0.60 4.14 -4.79
CA ILE A 102 -0.41 3.34 -4.10
C ILE A 102 0.20 1.97 -3.81
N PHE A 103 0.09 1.53 -2.55
CA PHE A 103 0.46 0.19 -2.14
C PHE A 103 -0.76 -0.53 -1.57
N ALA A 104 -0.94 -1.79 -1.90
CA ALA A 104 -2.02 -2.60 -1.36
C ALA A 104 -1.49 -3.96 -0.91
N ASP A 105 -1.82 -4.35 0.32
CA ASP A 105 -1.46 -5.65 0.89
C ASP A 105 -2.72 -6.38 1.41
N PRO A 106 -3.60 -6.82 0.49
CA PRO A 106 -4.80 -7.55 0.89
C PRO A 106 -4.45 -8.93 1.44
N PRO A 107 -5.35 -9.53 2.25
CA PRO A 107 -5.21 -10.95 2.58
C PRO A 107 -5.09 -11.77 1.29
N TYR A 108 -4.16 -12.71 1.24
CA TYR A 108 -3.90 -13.46 0.00
C TYR A 108 -5.11 -14.27 -0.47
N GLU A 109 -6.00 -14.67 0.47
CA GLU A 109 -7.21 -15.43 0.16
C GLU A 109 -8.40 -14.54 -0.21
N LEU A 110 -8.23 -13.21 -0.16
CA LEU A 110 -9.33 -12.29 -0.46
C LEU A 110 -9.83 -12.54 -1.87
N LYS A 111 -11.12 -12.81 -1.98
CA LYS A 111 -11.74 -13.17 -3.25
C LYS A 111 -11.62 -12.06 -4.29
N GLU A 112 -11.73 -10.80 -3.86
CA GLU A 112 -11.71 -9.63 -4.73
C GLU A 112 -10.28 -9.14 -5.04
N LEU A 113 -9.24 -9.83 -4.57
CA LEU A 113 -7.85 -9.41 -4.76
C LEU A 113 -7.54 -9.16 -6.24
N GLU A 114 -7.99 -10.05 -7.12
CA GLU A 114 -7.72 -9.95 -8.54
C GLU A 114 -8.34 -8.73 -9.21
N THR A 115 -9.37 -8.14 -8.59
CA THR A 115 -10.05 -6.97 -9.13
C THR A 115 -9.37 -5.65 -8.77
N ILE A 116 -8.46 -5.66 -7.81
CA ILE A 116 -7.88 -4.42 -7.27
C ILE A 116 -7.19 -3.58 -8.35
N PRO A 117 -6.32 -4.15 -9.21
CA PRO A 117 -5.70 -3.32 -10.25
C PRO A 117 -6.72 -2.62 -11.16
N ASP A 118 -7.74 -3.34 -11.61
CA ASP A 118 -8.78 -2.74 -12.45
C ASP A 118 -9.49 -1.60 -11.74
N LEU A 119 -9.77 -1.74 -10.45
CA LEU A 119 -10.45 -0.71 -9.68
C LEU A 119 -9.59 0.55 -9.53
N ILE A 120 -8.29 0.38 -9.31
CA ILE A 120 -7.35 1.50 -9.20
C ILE A 120 -7.37 2.35 -10.49
N PHE A 121 -7.27 1.68 -11.65
CA PHE A 121 -7.22 2.39 -12.93
C PHE A 121 -8.59 2.88 -13.38
N LYS A 122 -9.65 2.12 -13.16
CA LYS A 122 -11.01 2.52 -13.48
C LYS A 122 -11.42 3.80 -12.75
N ASN A 123 -11.04 3.92 -11.49
CA ASN A 123 -11.36 5.07 -10.65
C ASN A 123 -10.33 6.19 -10.78
N ASN A 124 -9.34 6.02 -11.63
CA ASN A 124 -8.33 7.05 -11.92
C ASN A 124 -7.62 7.54 -10.65
N LEU A 125 -7.25 6.58 -9.78
CA LEU A 125 -6.63 6.90 -8.49
C LEU A 125 -5.17 7.30 -8.58
N LEU A 126 -4.48 6.91 -9.66
CA LEU A 126 -3.08 7.29 -9.86
C LEU A 126 -2.97 8.61 -10.63
N LYS A 127 -2.07 9.46 -10.18
CA LYS A 127 -1.65 10.61 -10.95
C LYS A 127 -0.87 10.13 -12.17
N GLU A 128 -0.69 11.03 -13.15
CA GLU A 128 0.19 10.76 -14.29
C GLU A 128 1.57 10.35 -13.77
N ASP A 129 2.14 9.30 -14.35
CA ASP A 129 3.41 8.70 -13.92
C ASP A 129 3.38 8.09 -12.52
N GLY A 130 2.20 7.95 -11.92
CA GLY A 130 2.06 7.28 -10.63
C GLY A 130 2.33 5.79 -10.73
N LEU A 131 2.63 5.18 -9.58
CA LEU A 131 2.97 3.75 -9.48
C LEU A 131 2.04 3.07 -8.49
N PHE A 132 1.51 1.91 -8.88
CA PHE A 132 0.75 1.04 -7.99
C PHE A 132 1.50 -0.27 -7.79
N VAL A 133 1.64 -0.69 -6.53
CA VAL A 133 2.25 -1.98 -6.16
C VAL A 133 1.24 -2.80 -5.36
N LEU A 134 1.01 -4.03 -5.80
CA LEU A 134 0.12 -4.98 -5.14
C LEU A 134 0.94 -6.16 -4.61
N GLU A 135 0.84 -6.40 -3.30
CA GLU A 135 1.40 -7.59 -2.68
C GLU A 135 0.40 -8.74 -2.79
N HIS A 136 0.87 -9.93 -3.18
CA HIS A 136 0.00 -11.10 -3.33
C HIS A 136 0.80 -12.39 -3.20
N GLY A 137 0.10 -13.52 -3.16
CA GLY A 137 0.71 -14.84 -3.16
C GLY A 137 0.98 -15.34 -4.57
N LYS A 138 1.58 -16.52 -4.67
CA LYS A 138 2.02 -17.11 -5.94
C LYS A 138 0.87 -17.53 -6.86
N LYS A 139 -0.33 -17.70 -6.33
CA LYS A 139 -1.49 -18.13 -7.14
C LYS A 139 -2.03 -17.05 -8.05
N ASN A 140 -1.71 -15.79 -7.79
CA ASN A 140 -2.19 -14.66 -8.57
C ASN A 140 -1.13 -14.26 -9.60
N ASN A 141 -1.58 -13.97 -10.82
CA ASN A 141 -0.71 -13.56 -11.91
C ASN A 141 -1.37 -12.42 -12.66
N PHE A 142 -0.65 -11.29 -12.78
CA PHE A 142 -1.16 -10.08 -13.41
C PHE A 142 -0.40 -9.72 -14.70
N GLU A 143 0.41 -10.63 -15.23
CA GLU A 143 1.27 -10.36 -16.40
C GLU A 143 0.48 -9.92 -17.62
N ASP A 144 -0.78 -10.34 -17.76
CA ASP A 144 -1.63 -9.98 -18.89
C ASP A 144 -2.40 -8.66 -18.69
N HIS A 145 -2.28 -8.04 -17.51
CA HIS A 145 -2.97 -6.78 -17.24
C HIS A 145 -2.36 -5.65 -18.07
N PRO A 146 -3.19 -4.78 -18.70
CA PRO A 146 -2.67 -3.70 -19.58
C PRO A 146 -1.69 -2.76 -18.91
N HIS A 147 -1.79 -2.57 -17.59
CA HIS A 147 -0.93 -1.66 -16.85
C HIS A 147 0.21 -2.34 -16.11
N PHE A 148 0.33 -3.67 -16.22
CA PHE A 148 1.40 -4.41 -15.55
C PHE A 148 2.76 -4.04 -16.14
N ILE A 149 3.76 -3.82 -15.25
CA ILE A 149 5.13 -3.52 -15.70
C ILE A 149 6.16 -4.54 -15.23
N GLU A 150 6.09 -5.05 -14.00
CA GLU A 150 7.02 -6.08 -13.55
C GLU A 150 6.50 -6.75 -12.27
N ARG A 151 7.08 -7.91 -11.95
CA ARG A 151 6.84 -8.63 -10.71
C ARG A 151 8.17 -8.91 -10.03
N ARG A 152 8.22 -8.69 -8.73
CA ARG A 152 9.36 -9.03 -7.86
C ARG A 152 8.91 -10.06 -6.85
N VAL A 153 9.76 -11.07 -6.60
CA VAL A 153 9.44 -12.16 -5.68
C VAL A 153 10.51 -12.25 -4.60
N TYR A 154 10.07 -12.22 -3.34
CA TYR A 154 10.95 -12.32 -2.18
C TYR A 154 10.38 -13.38 -1.25
N GLY A 155 10.92 -14.62 -1.32
CA GLY A 155 10.35 -15.75 -0.61
C GLY A 155 8.94 -16.06 -1.10
N SER A 156 7.97 -16.04 -0.19
CA SER A 156 6.54 -16.26 -0.53
C SER A 156 5.81 -14.98 -0.90
N VAL A 157 6.49 -13.83 -0.86
CA VAL A 157 5.89 -12.53 -1.11
C VAL A 157 6.12 -12.13 -2.56
N ASN A 158 5.04 -11.81 -3.27
CA ASN A 158 5.10 -11.29 -4.63
C ASN A 158 4.64 -9.84 -4.63
N PHE A 159 5.37 -8.98 -5.33
CA PHE A 159 4.94 -7.62 -5.60
C PHE A 159 4.77 -7.46 -7.11
N SER A 160 3.57 -7.11 -7.55
CA SER A 160 3.29 -6.76 -8.93
C SER A 160 3.19 -5.25 -9.05
N PHE A 161 3.85 -4.68 -10.04
CA PHE A 161 3.97 -3.24 -10.27
C PHE A 161 3.14 -2.85 -11.49
N PHE A 162 2.41 -1.75 -11.36
CA PHE A 162 1.52 -1.25 -12.41
C PHE A 162 1.71 0.25 -12.57
N ARG A 163 1.58 0.70 -13.82
CA ARG A 163 1.71 2.13 -14.10
C ARG A 163 0.77 2.61 -15.19
#